data_5d926ac331aa99b6a35cb7d433f31c83
#
_entry.id   5d926ac331aa99b6a35cb7d433f31c83
#
_cell.length_a   1.000
_cell.length_b   1.000
_cell.length_c   1.000
_cell.angle_alpha   90.00
_cell.angle_beta   90.00
_cell.angle_gamma   90.00
#
_symmetry.space_group_name_H-M   'P 1'
#
loop_
_entity.id
_entity.type
_entity.pdbx_description
1 polymer ?
#
loop_
_entity_poly.entity_id
_entity_poly.type
_entity_poly.pdbx_seq_one_letter_code
_entity_poly.pdbx_strand_id
1 'polypeptide(L)'
;VYKRQLLRSDQQLLQPGGVYVDLSSIAKGFAVDKVAALLDSHGVNNYLVEVGGELLGKGSKPYKQPWRVAVERPIAGVREVEQVVDLKNMAVATSGDYRNFFESDGRLYSHTIDPRTGYPVEHQLASVSVLHKSAMMADGLATAMTVLGPDEGMAFAKDHELAVFFIVRTNKGVEELSTPAFDAIVEGK
;
A
#
# COMPACT_ATOMS: atom_id res chain seq x y z
N VAL A 1 -11.17 -5.20 -19.81
CA VAL A 1 -11.84 -6.07 -18.84
C VAL A 1 -12.37 -5.27 -17.67
N TYR A 2 -11.57 -4.40 -17.08
CA TYR A 2 -11.93 -3.62 -15.87
C TYR A 2 -12.93 -2.47 -16.12
N LYS A 3 -13.15 -2.06 -17.37
CA LYS A 3 -14.04 -0.94 -17.75
C LYS A 3 -15.55 -1.28 -17.75
N ARG A 4 -15.94 -2.49 -17.36
CA ARG A 4 -17.32 -2.97 -17.49
C ARG A 4 -18.07 -3.15 -16.18
N GLN A 5 -17.51 -2.66 -15.07
CA GLN A 5 -18.15 -2.76 -13.75
C GLN A 5 -18.93 -1.48 -13.45
N LEU A 6 -20.11 -1.62 -12.94
CA LEU A 6 -20.97 -0.52 -12.50
C LEU A 6 -21.36 -0.75 -11.05
N LEU A 7 -20.92 0.15 -10.16
CA LEU A 7 -21.37 0.17 -8.78
C LEU A 7 -22.77 0.78 -8.69
N ARG A 8 -23.70 0.10 -8.03
CA ARG A 8 -25.05 0.62 -7.76
C ARG A 8 -25.18 1.10 -6.32
N SER A 9 -26.12 2.03 -6.10
CA SER A 9 -26.36 2.64 -4.79
C SER A 9 -26.94 1.69 -3.73
N ASP A 10 -27.41 0.52 -4.10
CA ASP A 10 -27.98 -0.53 -3.27
C ASP A 10 -26.98 -1.62 -2.85
N GLN A 11 -25.71 -1.30 -2.82
CA GLN A 11 -24.61 -2.22 -2.51
C GLN A 11 -24.48 -3.41 -3.49
N GLN A 12 -25.02 -3.27 -4.67
CA GLN A 12 -24.90 -4.28 -5.73
C GLN A 12 -23.85 -3.85 -6.76
N LEU A 13 -23.03 -4.81 -7.18
CA LEU A 13 -22.14 -4.67 -8.31
C LEU A 13 -22.80 -5.28 -9.55
N LEU A 14 -23.14 -4.44 -10.52
CA LEU A 14 -23.62 -4.91 -11.81
C LEU A 14 -22.45 -5.13 -12.74
N GLN A 15 -22.29 -6.34 -13.27
CA GLN A 15 -21.32 -6.64 -14.31
C GLN A 15 -22.03 -7.24 -15.54
N PRO A 16 -21.52 -6.97 -16.75
CA PRO A 16 -22.13 -7.50 -17.98
C PRO A 16 -21.88 -8.99 -18.24
N GLY A 17 -21.30 -9.71 -17.29
CA GLY A 17 -20.92 -11.11 -17.39
C GLY A 17 -19.52 -11.34 -17.95
N GLY A 18 -18.93 -12.52 -17.64
CA GLY A 18 -17.60 -12.92 -18.13
C GLY A 18 -16.42 -12.15 -17.51
N VAL A 19 -16.66 -11.35 -16.44
CA VAL A 19 -15.61 -10.59 -15.77
C VAL A 19 -15.42 -11.14 -14.36
N TYR A 20 -14.18 -11.47 -14.01
CA TYR A 20 -13.82 -11.83 -12.65
C TYR A 20 -13.64 -10.56 -11.82
N VAL A 21 -14.22 -10.52 -10.62
CA VAL A 21 -14.04 -9.42 -9.67
C VAL A 21 -12.98 -9.81 -8.66
N ASP A 22 -11.84 -9.14 -8.73
CA ASP A 22 -10.72 -9.35 -7.82
C ASP A 22 -10.65 -8.22 -6.79
N LEU A 23 -10.63 -8.60 -5.51
CA LEU A 23 -10.53 -7.68 -4.38
C LEU A 23 -9.16 -7.76 -3.66
N SER A 24 -8.16 -8.44 -4.26
CA SER A 24 -6.85 -8.66 -3.64
C SER A 24 -6.13 -7.35 -3.27
N SER A 25 -6.40 -6.27 -4.01
CA SER A 25 -5.82 -4.95 -3.76
C SER A 25 -6.30 -4.24 -2.48
N ILE A 26 -7.37 -4.75 -1.84
CA ILE A 26 -7.95 -4.16 -0.62
C ILE A 26 -8.22 -5.20 0.47
N ALA A 27 -8.09 -6.48 0.16
CA ALA A 27 -8.56 -7.56 1.03
C ALA A 27 -7.74 -7.67 2.32
N LYS A 28 -6.43 -7.50 2.24
CA LYS A 28 -5.54 -7.57 3.40
C LYS A 28 -5.77 -6.38 4.34
N GLY A 29 -5.81 -5.17 3.78
CA GLY A 29 -6.12 -3.96 4.54
C GLY A 29 -7.52 -4.01 5.15
N PHE A 30 -8.53 -4.54 4.44
CA PHE A 30 -9.87 -4.76 4.97
C PHE A 30 -9.85 -5.73 6.16
N ALA A 31 -9.09 -6.81 6.09
CA ALA A 31 -8.95 -7.76 7.20
C ALA A 31 -8.32 -7.11 8.43
N VAL A 32 -7.28 -6.29 8.25
CA VAL A 32 -6.66 -5.49 9.32
C VAL A 32 -7.70 -4.58 9.98
N ASP A 33 -8.47 -3.82 9.20
CA ASP A 33 -9.51 -2.91 9.73
C ASP A 33 -10.60 -3.68 10.49
N LYS A 34 -10.98 -4.89 10.03
CA LYS A 34 -11.96 -5.73 10.72
C LYS A 34 -11.46 -6.27 12.06
N VAL A 35 -10.20 -6.72 12.11
CA VAL A 35 -9.59 -7.16 13.37
C VAL A 35 -9.46 -5.98 14.35
N ALA A 36 -9.03 -4.81 13.87
CA ALA A 36 -8.94 -3.60 14.66
C ALA A 36 -10.31 -3.21 15.27
N ALA A 37 -11.37 -3.21 14.46
CA ALA A 37 -12.73 -2.93 14.92
C ALA A 37 -13.22 -3.94 15.96
N LEU A 38 -12.86 -5.22 15.81
CA LEU A 38 -13.17 -6.25 16.82
C LEU A 38 -12.47 -5.97 18.14
N LEU A 39 -11.16 -5.66 18.12
CA LEU A 39 -10.40 -5.30 19.32
C LEU A 39 -11.00 -4.07 20.01
N ASP A 40 -11.37 -3.06 19.25
CA ASP A 40 -12.05 -1.86 19.74
C ASP A 40 -13.37 -2.18 20.44
N SER A 41 -14.18 -3.07 19.88
CA SER A 41 -15.47 -3.48 20.46
C SER A 41 -15.31 -4.23 21.78
N HIS A 42 -14.13 -4.81 22.03
CA HIS A 42 -13.76 -5.46 23.30
C HIS A 42 -12.99 -4.53 24.25
N GLY A 43 -12.89 -3.24 23.96
CA GLY A 43 -12.22 -2.25 24.82
C GLY A 43 -10.69 -2.33 24.80
N VAL A 44 -10.09 -3.03 23.84
CA VAL A 44 -8.63 -3.08 23.67
C VAL A 44 -8.20 -1.80 22.96
N ASN A 45 -7.40 -0.97 23.64
CA ASN A 45 -7.03 0.37 23.14
C ASN A 45 -5.57 0.46 22.67
N ASN A 46 -4.76 -0.58 22.85
CA ASN A 46 -3.35 -0.59 22.50
C ASN A 46 -3.02 -1.88 21.77
N TYR A 47 -2.80 -1.82 20.47
CA TYR A 47 -2.51 -2.98 19.64
C TYR A 47 -1.77 -2.61 18.35
N LEU A 48 -1.09 -3.58 17.80
CA LEU A 48 -0.60 -3.61 16.43
C LEU A 48 -1.23 -4.84 15.76
N VAL A 49 -1.99 -4.63 14.70
CA VAL A 49 -2.56 -5.69 13.86
C VAL A 49 -1.76 -5.77 12.58
N GLU A 50 -1.46 -6.99 12.15
CA GLU A 50 -0.80 -7.27 10.88
C GLU A 50 -1.52 -8.40 10.16
N VAL A 51 -1.77 -8.21 8.86
CA VAL A 51 -2.26 -9.26 7.96
C VAL A 51 -1.53 -9.12 6.62
N GLY A 52 -0.67 -10.11 6.33
CA GLY A 52 0.01 -10.22 5.04
C GLY A 52 0.91 -9.04 4.67
N GLY A 53 1.42 -8.30 5.67
CA GLY A 53 2.29 -7.15 5.51
C GLY A 53 1.61 -5.79 5.65
N GLU A 54 0.29 -5.72 5.65
CA GLU A 54 -0.47 -4.51 6.00
C GLU A 54 -0.62 -4.42 7.52
N LEU A 55 -0.33 -3.23 8.07
CA LEU A 55 -0.32 -3.02 9.52
C LEU A 55 -1.21 -1.86 9.92
N LEU A 56 -1.77 -1.95 11.13
CA LEU A 56 -2.44 -0.84 11.80
C LEU A 56 -2.02 -0.81 13.26
N GLY A 57 -1.44 0.32 13.68
CA GLY A 57 -1.09 0.58 15.07
C GLY A 57 -2.07 1.50 15.75
N LYS A 58 -2.64 1.09 16.91
CA LYS A 58 -3.48 1.93 17.76
C LYS A 58 -2.89 2.06 19.16
N GLY A 59 -3.04 3.27 19.74
CA GLY A 59 -2.51 3.55 21.07
C GLY A 59 -0.98 3.48 21.11
N SER A 60 -0.44 2.85 22.15
CA SER A 60 1.01 2.76 22.37
C SER A 60 1.41 1.46 23.04
N LYS A 61 2.68 1.11 22.93
CA LYS A 61 3.33 0.08 23.76
C LYS A 61 3.43 0.53 25.22
N PRO A 62 3.82 -0.38 26.15
CA PRO A 62 4.19 -0.01 27.51
C PRO A 62 5.18 1.18 27.50
N TYR A 63 5.11 1.99 28.56
CA TYR A 63 5.93 3.21 28.72
C TYR A 63 5.67 4.27 27.62
N LYS A 64 4.47 4.27 27.02
CA LYS A 64 4.03 5.22 25.96
C LYS A 64 4.93 5.21 24.72
N GLN A 65 5.60 4.12 24.45
CA GLN A 65 6.39 3.97 23.23
C GLN A 65 5.47 3.79 22.02
N PRO A 66 5.78 4.38 20.85
CA PRO A 66 4.99 4.19 19.64
C PRO A 66 5.14 2.77 19.08
N TRP A 67 4.20 2.37 18.25
CA TRP A 67 4.31 1.20 17.40
C TRP A 67 5.22 1.55 16.22
N ARG A 68 6.46 1.07 16.24
CA ARG A 68 7.44 1.29 15.17
C ARG A 68 7.39 0.17 14.18
N VAL A 69 7.24 0.53 12.92
CA VAL A 69 7.31 -0.40 11.79
C VAL A 69 8.37 0.07 10.80
N ALA A 70 9.03 -0.89 10.16
CA ALA A 70 10.03 -0.63 9.14
C ALA A 70 9.41 -0.77 7.75
N VAL A 71 9.67 0.20 6.89
CA VAL A 71 9.54 0.03 5.44
C VAL A 71 10.83 -0.62 4.97
N GLU A 72 10.73 -1.80 4.36
CA GLU A 72 11.88 -2.55 3.89
C GLU A 72 12.36 -2.02 2.54
N ARG A 73 13.67 -2.06 2.35
CA ARG A 73 14.31 -1.79 1.05
C ARG A 73 13.92 -2.90 0.06
N PRO A 74 13.48 -2.57 -1.16
CA PRO A 74 13.01 -3.55 -2.14
C PRO A 74 14.16 -4.28 -2.84
N ILE A 75 15.00 -4.98 -2.07
CA ILE A 75 16.10 -5.81 -2.56
C ILE A 75 15.72 -7.28 -2.33
N ALA A 76 15.71 -8.05 -3.41
CA ALA A 76 15.37 -9.47 -3.34
C ALA A 76 16.36 -10.22 -2.42
N GLY A 77 15.82 -10.97 -1.44
CA GLY A 77 16.61 -11.79 -0.53
C GLY A 77 17.30 -11.05 0.61
N VAL A 78 17.17 -9.72 0.71
CA VAL A 78 17.75 -8.89 1.76
C VAL A 78 16.62 -8.19 2.54
N ARG A 79 16.72 -8.21 3.88
CA ARG A 79 15.85 -7.40 4.75
C ARG A 79 16.67 -6.24 5.29
N GLU A 80 16.63 -5.14 4.58
CA GLU A 80 17.27 -3.89 5.00
C GLU A 80 16.16 -2.86 5.27
N VAL A 81 16.28 -2.15 6.38
CA VAL A 81 15.33 -1.09 6.74
C VAL A 81 15.69 0.17 5.97
N GLU A 82 14.75 0.68 5.20
CA GLU A 82 14.90 1.97 4.52
C GLU A 82 14.36 3.10 5.38
N GLN A 83 13.14 2.96 5.86
CA GLN A 83 12.46 3.98 6.64
C GLN A 83 11.78 3.37 7.87
N VAL A 84 11.82 4.06 9.01
CA VAL A 84 11.06 3.69 10.21
C VAL A 84 9.91 4.67 10.39
N VAL A 85 8.71 4.12 10.60
CA VAL A 85 7.50 4.90 10.81
C VAL A 85 6.88 4.58 12.17
N ASP A 86 6.56 5.62 12.92
CA ASP A 86 5.81 5.54 14.18
C ASP A 86 4.31 5.54 13.88
N LEU A 87 3.64 4.38 13.98
CA LEU A 87 2.20 4.28 13.80
C LEU A 87 1.47 4.80 15.04
N LYS A 88 0.80 5.95 14.88
CA LYS A 88 -0.05 6.59 15.90
C LYS A 88 -1.50 6.61 15.43
N ASN A 89 -2.26 5.56 15.71
CA ASN A 89 -3.62 5.36 15.21
C ASN A 89 -3.69 5.44 13.67
N MET A 90 -2.75 4.78 13.04
CA MET A 90 -2.55 4.79 11.60
C MET A 90 -2.21 3.40 11.08
N ALA A 91 -2.55 3.17 9.84
CA ALA A 91 -2.15 2.00 9.07
C ALA A 91 -1.03 2.36 8.10
N VAL A 92 -0.26 1.34 7.73
CA VAL A 92 0.66 1.34 6.60
C VAL A 92 0.41 0.12 5.74
N ALA A 93 0.38 0.33 4.43
CA ALA A 93 0.38 -0.73 3.44
C ALA A 93 1.49 -0.48 2.42
N THR A 94 2.13 -1.55 1.97
CA THR A 94 3.22 -1.47 1.00
C THR A 94 2.96 -2.41 -0.17
N SER A 95 2.89 -1.84 -1.35
CA SER A 95 2.90 -2.57 -2.62
C SER A 95 4.28 -2.50 -3.26
N GLY A 96 4.74 -3.61 -3.83
CA GLY A 96 6.03 -3.67 -4.51
C GLY A 96 6.14 -4.91 -5.39
N ASP A 97 6.96 -4.82 -6.41
CA ASP A 97 7.18 -5.88 -7.39
C ASP A 97 8.38 -6.79 -7.05
N TYR A 98 9.15 -6.46 -6.00
CA TYR A 98 10.38 -7.17 -5.66
C TYR A 98 10.19 -8.57 -5.06
N ARG A 99 8.95 -8.90 -4.62
CA ARG A 99 8.59 -10.21 -4.07
C ARG A 99 7.75 -11.06 -5.03
N ASN A 100 6.98 -10.42 -5.89
CA ASN A 100 5.99 -11.05 -6.75
C ASN A 100 6.21 -10.63 -8.21
N PHE A 101 7.16 -11.27 -8.88
CA PHE A 101 7.41 -11.13 -10.30
C PHE A 101 7.40 -12.51 -10.94
N PHE A 102 7.16 -12.58 -12.23
CA PHE A 102 7.43 -13.78 -13.01
C PHE A 102 8.43 -13.45 -14.12
N GLU A 103 9.25 -14.43 -14.46
CA GLU A 103 10.23 -14.31 -15.52
C GLU A 103 9.72 -15.04 -16.77
N SER A 104 9.76 -14.37 -17.91
CA SER A 104 9.52 -14.97 -19.21
C SER A 104 10.49 -14.37 -20.22
N ASP A 105 11.15 -15.22 -21.01
CA ASP A 105 12.12 -14.83 -22.03
C ASP A 105 13.23 -13.90 -21.53
N GLY A 106 13.70 -14.12 -20.28
CA GLY A 106 14.72 -13.31 -19.63
C GLY A 106 14.27 -11.90 -19.20
N ARG A 107 12.97 -11.64 -19.20
CA ARG A 107 12.37 -10.38 -18.68
C ARG A 107 11.56 -10.64 -17.42
N LEU A 108 11.68 -9.73 -16.48
CA LEU A 108 10.88 -9.72 -15.26
C LEU A 108 9.58 -8.94 -15.51
N TYR A 109 8.46 -9.55 -15.19
CA TYR A 109 7.14 -8.93 -15.31
C TYR A 109 6.52 -8.76 -13.93
N SER A 110 6.01 -7.57 -13.66
CA SER A 110 5.21 -7.32 -12.47
C SER A 110 3.92 -8.15 -12.51
N HIS A 111 3.46 -8.60 -11.35
CA HIS A 111 2.15 -9.22 -11.20
C HIS A 111 0.99 -8.19 -11.29
N THR A 112 1.31 -6.90 -11.16
CA THR A 112 0.33 -5.81 -11.25
C THR A 112 0.05 -5.47 -12.70
N ILE A 113 -1.24 -5.53 -13.07
CA ILE A 113 -1.71 -5.22 -14.42
C ILE A 113 -2.23 -3.78 -14.47
N ASP A 114 -1.77 -3.01 -15.44
CA ASP A 114 -2.35 -1.70 -15.75
C ASP A 114 -3.71 -1.89 -16.45
N PRO A 115 -4.83 -1.47 -15.84
CA PRO A 115 -6.16 -1.63 -16.42
C PRO A 115 -6.38 -0.80 -17.69
N ARG A 116 -5.52 0.18 -17.96
CA ARG A 116 -5.58 1.02 -19.18
C ARG A 116 -5.07 0.26 -20.40
N THR A 117 -4.03 -0.55 -20.20
CA THR A 117 -3.36 -1.29 -21.26
C THR A 117 -3.73 -2.76 -21.29
N GLY A 118 -4.03 -3.36 -20.13
CA GLY A 118 -4.25 -4.80 -19.93
C GLY A 118 -2.95 -5.60 -19.83
N TYR A 119 -1.79 -4.93 -19.71
CA TYR A 119 -0.47 -5.54 -19.57
C TYR A 119 0.14 -5.24 -18.19
N PRO A 120 1.15 -6.02 -17.77
CA PRO A 120 1.95 -5.69 -16.59
C PRO A 120 2.49 -4.26 -16.64
N VAL A 121 2.58 -3.60 -15.48
CA VAL A 121 3.22 -2.28 -15.38
C VAL A 121 4.72 -2.37 -15.72
N GLU A 122 5.24 -1.38 -16.43
CA GLU A 122 6.62 -1.37 -16.98
C GLU A 122 7.41 -0.12 -16.53
N HIS A 123 7.19 0.41 -15.33
CA HIS A 123 7.93 1.56 -14.81
C HIS A 123 8.96 1.14 -13.75
N GLN A 124 9.78 2.11 -13.30
CA GLN A 124 10.88 1.87 -12.38
C GLN A 124 10.48 1.87 -10.90
N LEU A 125 9.20 1.94 -10.55
CA LEU A 125 8.75 1.89 -9.16
C LEU A 125 9.03 0.50 -8.57
N ALA A 126 9.86 0.47 -7.53
CA ALA A 126 10.22 -0.77 -6.84
C ALA A 126 9.24 -1.10 -5.72
N SER A 127 8.86 -0.09 -4.94
CA SER A 127 7.82 -0.20 -3.93
C SER A 127 7.21 1.16 -3.61
N VAL A 128 6.01 1.11 -3.06
CA VAL A 128 5.31 2.29 -2.55
C VAL A 128 4.61 1.94 -1.25
N SER A 129 4.80 2.78 -0.24
CA SER A 129 4.15 2.67 1.07
C SER A 129 3.19 3.83 1.27
N VAL A 130 1.99 3.53 1.73
CA VAL A 130 0.95 4.52 2.00
C VAL A 130 0.58 4.48 3.48
N LEU A 131 0.56 5.65 4.13
CA LEU A 131 0.04 5.83 5.47
C LEU A 131 -1.38 6.37 5.40
N HIS A 132 -2.32 5.73 6.09
CA HIS A 132 -3.72 6.16 6.12
C HIS A 132 -4.40 5.70 7.41
N LYS A 133 -5.53 6.31 7.80
CA LYS A 133 -6.29 5.89 8.99
C LYS A 133 -6.97 4.53 8.83
N SER A 134 -7.33 4.14 7.61
CA SER A 134 -7.88 2.83 7.25
C SER A 134 -6.82 2.02 6.51
N ALA A 135 -6.60 0.80 6.96
CA ALA A 135 -5.67 -0.13 6.31
C ALA A 135 -6.17 -0.55 4.92
N MET A 136 -7.49 -0.71 4.75
CA MET A 136 -8.09 -1.00 3.45
C MET A 136 -7.81 0.11 2.43
N MET A 137 -7.91 1.38 2.85
CA MET A 137 -7.58 2.50 1.97
C MET A 137 -6.10 2.58 1.66
N ALA A 138 -5.24 2.35 2.65
CA ALA A 138 -3.78 2.30 2.44
C ALA A 138 -3.41 1.22 1.42
N ASP A 139 -3.96 0.00 1.54
CA ASP A 139 -3.74 -1.15 0.64
C ASP A 139 -4.17 -0.82 -0.80
N GLY A 140 -5.41 -0.33 -0.96
CA GLY A 140 -5.93 0.07 -2.28
C GLY A 140 -5.15 1.21 -2.93
N LEU A 141 -4.78 2.23 -2.15
CA LEU A 141 -3.99 3.35 -2.64
C LEU A 141 -2.56 2.93 -3.02
N ALA A 142 -1.91 2.05 -2.23
CA ALA A 142 -0.60 1.52 -2.57
C ALA A 142 -0.63 0.76 -3.91
N THR A 143 -1.66 -0.05 -4.14
CA THR A 143 -1.88 -0.70 -5.44
C THR A 143 -2.13 0.32 -6.56
N ALA A 144 -2.94 1.36 -6.31
CA ALA A 144 -3.20 2.41 -7.30
C ALA A 144 -1.92 3.18 -7.67
N MET A 145 -1.07 3.53 -6.69
CA MET A 145 0.23 4.16 -6.93
C MET A 145 1.15 3.24 -7.75
N THR A 146 1.10 1.93 -7.48
CA THR A 146 1.86 0.96 -8.27
C THR A 146 1.40 0.93 -9.72
N VAL A 147 0.10 1.07 -10.00
CA VAL A 147 -0.41 1.14 -11.37
C VAL A 147 -0.01 2.45 -12.07
N LEU A 148 -0.09 3.58 -11.36
CA LEU A 148 0.23 4.90 -11.89
C LEU A 148 1.74 5.10 -12.15
N GLY A 149 2.57 4.42 -11.37
CA GLY A 149 4.02 4.64 -11.39
C GLY A 149 4.47 5.90 -10.62
N PRO A 150 5.78 6.19 -10.62
CA PRO A 150 6.33 7.23 -9.74
C PRO A 150 5.85 8.64 -10.09
N ASP A 151 5.77 9.00 -11.36
CA ASP A 151 5.45 10.37 -11.79
C ASP A 151 3.96 10.69 -11.61
N GLU A 152 3.08 9.90 -12.24
CA GLU A 152 1.63 10.07 -12.12
C GLU A 152 1.16 9.83 -10.68
N GLY A 153 1.72 8.81 -10.01
CA GLY A 153 1.41 8.49 -8.62
C GLY A 153 1.81 9.60 -7.66
N MET A 154 2.98 10.21 -7.83
CA MET A 154 3.41 11.37 -7.03
C MET A 154 2.50 12.58 -7.25
N ALA A 155 2.14 12.88 -8.50
CA ALA A 155 1.22 13.98 -8.80
C ALA A 155 -0.14 13.74 -8.13
N PHE A 156 -0.72 12.55 -8.33
CA PHE A 156 -1.99 12.16 -7.71
C PHE A 156 -1.93 12.24 -6.18
N ALA A 157 -0.86 11.72 -5.58
CA ALA A 157 -0.71 11.72 -4.12
C ALA A 157 -0.62 13.14 -3.55
N LYS A 158 0.05 14.06 -4.22
CA LYS A 158 0.13 15.48 -3.82
C LYS A 158 -1.22 16.18 -3.96
N ASP A 159 -1.92 15.98 -5.08
CA ASP A 159 -3.24 16.60 -5.33
C ASP A 159 -4.31 16.16 -4.31
N HIS A 160 -4.14 14.95 -3.73
CA HIS A 160 -5.06 14.39 -2.74
C HIS A 160 -4.51 14.41 -1.31
N GLU A 161 -3.40 15.09 -1.07
CA GLU A 161 -2.73 15.21 0.25
C GLU A 161 -2.46 13.85 0.92
N LEU A 162 -2.15 12.83 0.12
CA LEU A 162 -1.88 11.48 0.59
C LEU A 162 -0.45 11.38 1.13
N ALA A 163 -0.28 10.65 2.23
CA ALA A 163 1.02 10.35 2.82
C ALA A 163 1.62 9.11 2.15
N VAL A 164 2.52 9.32 1.20
CA VAL A 164 3.09 8.27 0.35
C VAL A 164 4.61 8.37 0.30
N PHE A 165 5.25 7.21 0.37
CA PHE A 165 6.69 7.03 0.23
C PHE A 165 6.96 6.06 -0.93
N PHE A 166 7.73 6.50 -1.92
CA PHE A 166 8.07 5.76 -3.11
C PHE A 166 9.56 5.38 -3.09
N ILE A 167 9.87 4.19 -3.52
CA ILE A 167 11.24 3.75 -3.81
C ILE A 167 11.32 3.40 -5.30
N VAL A 168 12.14 4.14 -6.03
CA VAL A 168 12.25 4.06 -7.49
C VAL A 168 13.62 3.52 -7.87
N ARG A 169 13.68 2.56 -8.79
CA ARG A 169 14.94 2.03 -9.33
C ARG A 169 15.60 3.05 -10.24
N THR A 170 16.91 3.19 -10.11
CA THR A 170 17.74 4.02 -10.97
C THR A 170 18.95 3.21 -11.45
N ASN A 171 19.69 3.75 -12.42
CA ASN A 171 20.93 3.12 -12.89
C ASN A 171 22.05 3.09 -11.82
N LYS A 172 21.85 3.77 -10.68
CA LYS A 172 22.82 3.86 -9.57
C LYS A 172 22.35 3.21 -8.29
N GLY A 173 21.20 2.53 -8.31
CA GLY A 173 20.57 1.93 -7.14
C GLY A 173 19.11 2.32 -7.03
N VAL A 174 18.69 2.84 -5.88
CA VAL A 174 17.33 3.31 -5.63
C VAL A 174 17.31 4.79 -5.27
N GLU A 175 16.22 5.45 -5.58
CA GLU A 175 15.89 6.81 -5.19
C GLU A 175 14.62 6.80 -4.34
N GLU A 176 14.64 7.54 -3.25
CA GLU A 176 13.51 7.70 -2.34
C GLU A 176 12.81 9.02 -2.62
N LEU A 177 11.48 8.94 -2.76
CA LEU A 177 10.63 10.12 -2.97
C LEU A 177 9.47 10.05 -1.98
N SER A 178 9.16 11.15 -1.34
CA SER A 178 8.04 11.24 -0.40
C SER A 178 7.13 12.42 -0.70
N THR A 179 5.90 12.34 -0.23
CA THR A 179 4.98 13.47 -0.27
C THR A 179 5.14 14.33 1.00
N PRO A 180 4.83 15.63 0.95
CA PRO A 180 4.86 16.48 2.14
C PRO A 180 4.01 15.95 3.31
N ALA A 181 2.89 15.28 3.00
CA ALA A 181 2.04 14.66 4.02
C ALA A 181 2.73 13.47 4.71
N PHE A 182 3.53 12.69 3.98
CA PHE A 182 4.32 11.60 4.56
C PHE A 182 5.42 12.17 5.48
N ASP A 183 6.16 13.16 5.01
CA ASP A 183 7.24 13.79 5.75
C ASP A 183 6.74 14.40 7.07
N ALA A 184 5.60 15.07 7.03
CA ALA A 184 4.97 15.65 8.21
C ALA A 184 4.63 14.60 9.29
N ILE A 185 4.22 13.40 8.88
CA ILE A 185 3.91 12.30 9.81
C ILE A 185 5.21 11.71 10.39
N VAL A 186 6.21 11.47 9.56
CA VAL A 186 7.48 10.85 9.99
C VAL A 186 8.29 11.79 10.87
N GLU A 187 8.35 13.07 10.53
CA GLU A 187 9.05 14.08 11.31
C GLU A 187 8.30 14.50 12.58
N GLY A 188 7.05 14.08 12.75
CA GLY A 188 6.23 14.36 13.92
C GLY A 188 5.75 15.82 14.03
N LYS A 189 5.64 16.50 12.87
CA LYS A 189 5.15 17.89 12.76
C LYS A 189 3.65 17.96 12.55
#